data_d1b3576ddabfd42dbce5dfa3ab35b243
#
_entry.id   d1b3576ddabfd42dbce5dfa3ab35b243
#
_cell.length_a   1.000
_cell.length_b   1.000
_cell.length_c   1.000
_cell.angle_alpha   90.00
_cell.angle_beta   90.00
_cell.angle_gamma   90.00
#
_symmetry.space_group_name_H-M   'P 1'
#
loop_
_entity.id
_entity.type
_entity.pdbx_description
1 polymer ?
#
loop_
_entity_poly.entity_id
_entity_poly.type
_entity_poly.pdbx_seq_one_letter_code
_entity_poly.pdbx_strand_id
1 'polypeptide(L)'
;MMKASELVRRHLEVAQKYNTVYMWGCFGAPITEAIIREKAAQYPDWYTAARLKHLRSLIGKNVYGFDCVNLTKGILWGWCGDKSAYYGGAKYASNGVPDVSADSMIVNCRDVSATGWDKLLPGEGLWMPGHWGLYIGDGLAVECTSAWSNGVQITAVGNIASKSGCNARKWTKHGKLPWVEYDTKRTDAAAEAAKATIRAKAGLTDSTISYLAAYKYGDELLKKLAAAMK
;
A
#
# COMPACT_ATOMS: atom_id res chain seq x y z
N MET A 1 8.56 14.54 -5.25
CA MET A 1 7.78 13.71 -4.32
C MET A 1 6.68 12.99 -5.09
N MET A 2 6.31 11.77 -4.68
CA MET A 2 5.17 11.03 -5.26
C MET A 2 3.86 11.59 -4.69
N LYS A 3 2.80 11.70 -5.50
CA LYS A 3 1.46 12.05 -4.99
C LYS A 3 0.84 10.91 -4.19
N ALA A 4 0.08 11.22 -3.17
CA ALA A 4 -0.63 10.21 -2.36
C ALA A 4 -1.55 9.32 -3.21
N SER A 5 -2.28 9.92 -4.15
CA SER A 5 -3.12 9.19 -5.10
C SER A 5 -2.33 8.20 -5.98
N GLU A 6 -1.12 8.58 -6.42
CA GLU A 6 -0.25 7.68 -7.18
C GLU A 6 0.28 6.54 -6.30
N LEU A 7 0.67 6.82 -5.05
CA LEU A 7 1.11 5.80 -4.09
C LEU A 7 0.01 4.77 -3.83
N VAL A 8 -1.22 5.23 -3.59
CA VAL A 8 -2.41 4.38 -3.42
C VAL A 8 -2.66 3.52 -4.66
N ARG A 9 -2.66 4.15 -5.84
CA ARG A 9 -2.84 3.44 -7.11
C ARG A 9 -1.81 2.33 -7.30
N ARG A 10 -0.55 2.59 -6.97
CA ARG A 10 0.54 1.61 -7.09
C ARG A 10 0.38 0.46 -6.11
N HIS A 11 -0.01 0.71 -4.87
CA HIS A 11 -0.30 -0.34 -3.89
C HIS A 11 -1.46 -1.23 -4.34
N LEU A 12 -2.55 -0.62 -4.82
CA LEU A 12 -3.68 -1.35 -5.40
C LEU A 12 -3.27 -2.19 -6.61
N GLU A 13 -2.43 -1.64 -7.48
CA GLU A 13 -1.91 -2.35 -8.63
C GLU A 13 -1.13 -3.60 -8.22
N VAL A 14 -0.28 -3.50 -7.19
CA VAL A 14 0.45 -4.67 -6.66
C VAL A 14 -0.52 -5.70 -6.12
N ALA A 15 -1.49 -5.30 -5.30
CA ALA A 15 -2.46 -6.22 -4.68
C ALA A 15 -3.37 -6.93 -5.69
N GLN A 16 -3.67 -6.29 -6.83
CA GLN A 16 -4.67 -6.78 -7.79
C GLN A 16 -4.08 -7.46 -9.02
N LYS A 17 -2.85 -7.10 -9.43
CA LYS A 17 -2.29 -7.54 -10.72
C LYS A 17 -1.07 -8.43 -10.61
N TYR A 18 -0.43 -8.51 -9.43
CA TYR A 18 0.82 -9.24 -9.28
C TYR A 18 0.66 -10.39 -8.29
N ASN A 19 1.26 -11.52 -8.61
CA ASN A 19 1.46 -12.59 -7.64
C ASN A 19 2.58 -12.17 -6.69
N THR A 20 2.35 -12.25 -5.40
CA THR A 20 3.30 -11.80 -4.39
C THR A 20 3.45 -12.82 -3.28
N VAL A 21 4.56 -12.76 -2.55
CA VAL A 21 4.81 -13.54 -1.36
C VAL A 21 5.49 -12.68 -0.30
N TYR A 22 5.16 -12.91 0.97
CA TYR A 22 5.87 -12.27 2.07
C TYR A 22 7.29 -12.84 2.16
N MET A 23 8.27 -11.95 2.03
CA MET A 23 9.68 -12.29 2.02
C MET A 23 10.48 -11.21 2.76
N TRP A 24 10.97 -11.52 3.96
CA TRP A 24 11.65 -10.56 4.85
C TRP A 24 12.87 -9.92 4.18
N GLY A 25 12.97 -8.58 4.28
CA GLY A 25 14.05 -7.79 3.70
C GLY A 25 13.95 -7.60 2.19
N CYS A 26 12.86 -8.05 1.55
CA CYS A 26 12.68 -7.95 0.11
C CYS A 26 11.72 -6.80 -0.26
N PHE A 27 12.07 -6.04 -1.30
CA PHE A 27 11.34 -4.86 -1.76
C PHE A 27 10.91 -4.95 -3.24
N GLY A 28 10.43 -6.15 -3.63
CA GLY A 28 9.84 -6.37 -4.93
C GLY A 28 10.72 -7.13 -5.93
N ALA A 29 11.63 -7.98 -5.43
CA ALA A 29 12.40 -8.83 -6.31
C ALA A 29 11.55 -9.96 -6.89
N PRO A 30 11.71 -10.31 -8.18
CA PRO A 30 11.27 -11.60 -8.70
C PRO A 30 11.91 -12.75 -7.91
N ILE A 31 11.14 -13.80 -7.60
CA ILE A 31 11.66 -14.91 -6.82
C ILE A 31 12.65 -15.74 -7.65
N THR A 32 13.92 -15.70 -7.26
CA THR A 32 15.01 -16.46 -7.84
C THR A 32 15.85 -17.11 -6.74
N GLU A 33 16.64 -18.14 -7.07
CA GLU A 33 17.57 -18.74 -6.09
C GLU A 33 18.60 -17.74 -5.57
N ALA A 34 19.02 -16.77 -6.41
CA ALA A 34 19.98 -15.73 -6.02
C ALA A 34 19.39 -14.85 -4.91
N ILE A 35 18.17 -14.32 -5.07
CA ILE A 35 17.53 -13.46 -4.05
C ILE A 35 17.21 -14.26 -2.77
N ILE A 36 16.81 -15.53 -2.89
CA ILE A 36 16.56 -16.39 -1.73
C ILE A 36 17.84 -16.56 -0.91
N ARG A 37 18.96 -16.86 -1.55
CA ARG A 37 20.26 -17.03 -0.86
C ARG A 37 20.74 -15.72 -0.22
N GLU A 38 20.63 -14.60 -0.94
CA GLU A 38 21.01 -13.28 -0.42
C GLU A 38 20.24 -12.97 0.86
N LYS A 39 18.92 -13.08 0.81
CA LYS A 39 18.08 -12.72 1.97
C LYS A 39 18.20 -13.74 3.11
N ALA A 40 18.39 -15.00 2.82
CA ALA A 40 18.65 -16.02 3.84
C ALA A 40 20.00 -15.77 4.56
N ALA A 41 21.02 -15.29 3.87
CA ALA A 41 22.28 -14.92 4.50
C ALA A 41 22.16 -13.64 5.36
N GLN A 42 21.30 -12.68 4.94
CA GLN A 42 21.07 -11.44 5.70
C GLN A 42 20.18 -11.66 6.94
N TYR A 43 19.22 -12.60 6.89
CA TYR A 43 18.19 -12.79 7.92
C TYR A 43 17.98 -14.28 8.26
N PRO A 44 19.02 -15.01 8.71
CA PRO A 44 18.99 -16.47 8.85
C PRO A 44 17.87 -16.97 9.77
N ASP A 45 17.54 -16.23 10.83
CA ASP A 45 16.48 -16.62 11.77
C ASP A 45 15.08 -16.63 11.16
N TRP A 46 14.84 -15.77 10.16
CA TRP A 46 13.56 -15.76 9.48
C TRP A 46 13.47 -16.85 8.40
N TYR A 47 14.58 -17.14 7.69
CA TYR A 47 14.60 -18.07 6.55
C TYR A 47 14.74 -19.53 6.99
N THR A 48 13.73 -20.05 7.71
CA THR A 48 13.68 -21.45 8.13
C THR A 48 13.65 -22.41 6.92
N ALA A 49 13.96 -23.69 7.13
CA ALA A 49 13.93 -24.71 6.08
C ALA A 49 12.55 -24.79 5.38
N ALA A 50 11.45 -24.66 6.15
CA ALA A 50 10.10 -24.66 5.59
C ALA A 50 9.85 -23.44 4.67
N ARG A 51 10.26 -22.23 5.10
CA ARG A 51 10.15 -21.03 4.28
C ARG A 51 11.00 -21.09 3.04
N LEU A 52 12.23 -21.55 3.14
CA LEU A 52 13.11 -21.77 1.98
C LEU A 52 12.52 -22.74 0.98
N LYS A 53 11.95 -23.87 1.44
CA LYS A 53 11.27 -24.82 0.57
C LYS A 53 10.08 -24.18 -0.15
N HIS A 54 9.27 -23.40 0.57
CA HIS A 54 8.14 -22.68 -0.02
C HIS A 54 8.60 -21.66 -1.06
N LEU A 55 9.56 -20.78 -0.74
CA LEU A 55 10.06 -19.78 -1.67
C LEU A 55 10.67 -20.41 -2.94
N ARG A 56 11.44 -21.48 -2.80
CA ARG A 56 11.99 -22.23 -3.95
C ARG A 56 10.90 -22.80 -4.85
N SER A 57 9.77 -23.21 -4.29
CA SER A 57 8.62 -23.69 -5.07
C SER A 57 7.96 -22.61 -5.92
N LEU A 58 8.27 -21.32 -5.68
CA LEU A 58 7.73 -20.15 -6.41
C LEU A 58 8.67 -19.68 -7.54
N ILE A 59 9.89 -20.21 -7.64
CA ILE A 59 10.83 -19.86 -8.73
C ILE A 59 10.18 -20.17 -10.08
N GLY A 60 10.25 -19.22 -11.01
CA GLY A 60 9.66 -19.32 -12.35
C GLY A 60 8.15 -19.05 -12.43
N LYS A 61 7.46 -18.82 -11.32
CA LYS A 61 5.99 -18.58 -11.29
C LYS A 61 5.57 -17.11 -11.36
N ASN A 62 6.47 -16.22 -11.77
CA ASN A 62 6.19 -14.77 -11.85
C ASN A 62 5.66 -14.18 -10.51
N VAL A 63 6.30 -14.54 -9.41
CA VAL A 63 5.98 -14.06 -8.06
C VAL A 63 7.03 -13.06 -7.62
N TYR A 64 6.60 -11.98 -6.94
CA TYR A 64 7.47 -10.96 -6.37
C TYR A 64 7.49 -11.05 -4.84
N GLY A 65 8.67 -10.91 -4.24
CA GLY A 65 8.86 -10.89 -2.80
C GLY A 65 8.79 -9.48 -2.23
N PHE A 66 8.00 -9.30 -1.17
CA PHE A 66 7.95 -8.07 -0.37
C PHE A 66 7.88 -8.42 1.11
N ASP A 67 8.39 -7.57 1.99
CA ASP A 67 7.92 -7.50 3.36
C ASP A 67 6.95 -6.32 3.56
N CYS A 68 6.47 -6.14 4.78
CA CYS A 68 5.41 -5.17 5.07
C CYS A 68 5.81 -3.74 4.73
N VAL A 69 6.93 -3.23 5.25
CA VAL A 69 7.37 -1.84 5.02
C VAL A 69 8.06 -1.69 3.67
N ASN A 70 8.71 -2.75 3.19
CA ASN A 70 9.40 -2.75 1.92
C ASN A 70 8.46 -2.73 0.71
N LEU A 71 7.19 -3.10 0.84
CA LEU A 71 6.19 -2.83 -0.18
C LEU A 71 6.10 -1.33 -0.47
N THR A 72 5.91 -0.52 0.57
CA THR A 72 5.83 0.95 0.43
C THR A 72 7.16 1.55 -0.02
N LYS A 73 8.29 1.14 0.58
CA LYS A 73 9.62 1.61 0.18
C LYS A 73 9.94 1.24 -1.27
N GLY A 74 9.72 0.01 -1.67
CA GLY A 74 9.95 -0.44 -3.04
C GLY A 74 9.20 0.40 -4.07
N ILE A 75 7.93 0.69 -3.83
CA ILE A 75 7.12 1.56 -4.68
C ILE A 75 7.71 2.99 -4.72
N LEU A 76 8.06 3.56 -3.57
CA LEU A 76 8.69 4.90 -3.49
C LEU A 76 10.09 4.93 -4.14
N TRP A 77 10.81 3.81 -4.16
CA TRP A 77 12.09 3.62 -4.85
C TRP A 77 11.96 3.32 -6.34
N GLY A 78 10.73 3.37 -6.89
CA GLY A 78 10.46 3.24 -8.32
C GLY A 78 10.17 1.81 -8.80
N TRP A 79 9.81 0.89 -7.91
CA TRP A 79 9.37 -0.44 -8.32
C TRP A 79 8.27 -0.37 -9.39
N CYS A 80 8.41 -1.14 -10.45
CA CYS A 80 7.47 -1.13 -11.58
C CYS A 80 7.09 -2.53 -12.09
N GLY A 81 7.48 -3.59 -11.38
CA GLY A 81 7.19 -4.97 -11.77
C GLY A 81 8.07 -5.48 -12.92
N ASP A 82 9.20 -4.85 -13.18
CA ASP A 82 10.15 -5.29 -14.21
C ASP A 82 10.77 -6.64 -13.81
N LYS A 83 10.43 -7.69 -14.56
CA LYS A 83 10.90 -9.06 -14.31
C LYS A 83 12.39 -9.24 -14.62
N SER A 84 12.96 -8.38 -15.45
CA SER A 84 14.37 -8.43 -15.83
C SER A 84 15.28 -7.73 -14.81
N ALA A 85 14.71 -6.85 -13.98
CA ALA A 85 15.43 -6.12 -12.96
C ALA A 85 15.42 -6.88 -11.62
N TYR A 86 16.57 -6.94 -10.96
CA TYR A 86 16.79 -7.69 -9.72
C TYR A 86 15.77 -7.38 -8.61
N TYR A 87 15.36 -6.12 -8.49
CA TYR A 87 14.33 -5.65 -7.55
C TYR A 87 13.12 -5.03 -8.26
N GLY A 88 12.70 -5.61 -9.38
CA GLY A 88 11.49 -5.16 -10.08
C GLY A 88 11.53 -3.71 -10.57
N GLY A 89 12.73 -3.14 -10.77
CA GLY A 89 12.96 -1.74 -11.17
C GLY A 89 13.20 -0.78 -9.99
N ALA A 90 12.99 -1.20 -8.74
CA ALA A 90 13.28 -0.36 -7.57
C ALA A 90 14.79 -0.10 -7.43
N LYS A 91 15.15 1.16 -7.15
CA LYS A 91 16.51 1.59 -6.85
C LYS A 91 16.64 1.85 -5.35
N TYR A 92 17.34 0.97 -4.65
CA TYR A 92 17.51 1.00 -3.20
C TYR A 92 17.84 2.39 -2.67
N ALA A 93 17.15 2.82 -1.61
CA ALA A 93 17.32 4.09 -0.91
C ALA A 93 17.29 5.34 -1.80
N SER A 94 16.60 5.27 -2.96
CA SER A 94 16.46 6.40 -3.89
C SER A 94 15.31 7.34 -3.51
N ASN A 95 15.18 8.44 -4.25
CA ASN A 95 14.11 9.44 -4.11
C ASN A 95 14.04 10.08 -2.70
N GLY A 96 15.15 10.09 -1.96
CA GLY A 96 15.21 10.61 -0.59
C GLY A 96 14.51 9.76 0.46
N VAL A 97 14.07 8.55 0.11
CA VAL A 97 13.40 7.61 1.01
C VAL A 97 14.44 6.67 1.63
N PRO A 98 14.72 6.76 2.94
CA PRO A 98 15.72 5.91 3.59
C PRO A 98 15.24 4.47 3.74
N ASP A 99 16.18 3.54 3.87
CA ASP A 99 15.88 2.18 4.28
C ASP A 99 15.71 2.11 5.81
N VAL A 100 14.48 2.01 6.24
CA VAL A 100 14.10 1.97 7.66
C VAL A 100 13.13 0.83 7.94
N SER A 101 13.10 0.36 9.19
CA SER A 101 12.12 -0.62 9.68
C SER A 101 10.70 -0.03 9.72
N ALA A 102 9.69 -0.89 9.91
CA ALA A 102 8.31 -0.43 10.13
C ALA A 102 8.20 0.52 11.34
N ASP A 103 8.91 0.20 12.41
CA ASP A 103 8.90 0.99 13.64
C ASP A 103 9.61 2.36 13.47
N SER A 104 10.66 2.41 12.67
CA SER A 104 11.32 3.67 12.31
C SER A 104 10.53 4.46 11.26
N MET A 105 9.77 3.78 10.40
CA MET A 105 8.95 4.44 9.38
C MET A 105 7.86 5.33 10.02
N ILE A 106 7.16 4.84 11.04
CA ILE A 106 6.13 5.66 11.70
C ILE A 106 6.74 6.85 12.45
N VAL A 107 7.95 6.72 12.99
CA VAL A 107 8.65 7.84 13.65
C VAL A 107 9.01 8.95 12.66
N ASN A 108 9.31 8.60 11.41
CA ASN A 108 9.59 9.56 10.35
C ASN A 108 8.33 10.24 9.78
N CYS A 109 7.13 9.72 10.05
CA CYS A 109 5.89 10.29 9.55
C CYS A 109 5.58 11.65 10.19
N ARG A 110 4.82 12.47 9.47
CA ARG A 110 4.21 13.71 9.98
C ARG A 110 2.79 13.41 10.48
N ASP A 111 2.29 14.24 11.37
CA ASP A 111 0.92 14.16 11.90
C ASP A 111 0.59 12.78 12.48
N VAL A 112 1.56 12.16 13.17
CA VAL A 112 1.39 10.83 13.76
C VAL A 112 0.32 10.86 14.86
N SER A 113 -0.65 9.97 14.78
CA SER A 113 -1.74 9.87 15.74
C SER A 113 -2.14 8.41 16.04
N ALA A 114 -2.71 8.18 17.20
CA ALA A 114 -3.37 6.92 17.59
C ALA A 114 -4.91 7.06 17.58
N THR A 115 -5.44 8.22 17.19
CA THR A 115 -6.87 8.55 17.13
C THR A 115 -7.24 9.20 15.80
N GLY A 116 -8.52 9.54 15.58
CA GLY A 116 -8.93 10.20 14.33
C GLY A 116 -8.95 9.27 13.11
N TRP A 117 -9.20 8.00 13.32
CA TRP A 117 -9.22 6.97 12.27
C TRP A 117 -10.27 7.26 11.19
N ASP A 118 -11.31 8.01 11.50
CA ASP A 118 -12.35 8.48 10.57
C ASP A 118 -11.89 9.62 9.65
N LYS A 119 -10.73 10.23 9.95
CA LYS A 119 -10.16 11.38 9.21
C LYS A 119 -8.92 11.02 8.38
N LEU A 120 -8.58 9.74 8.27
CA LEU A 120 -7.45 9.27 7.49
C LEU A 120 -7.52 9.74 6.04
N LEU A 121 -6.40 10.21 5.53
CA LEU A 121 -6.26 10.50 4.10
C LEU A 121 -5.65 9.29 3.38
N PRO A 122 -6.15 8.92 2.19
CA PRO A 122 -5.51 7.89 1.37
C PRO A 122 -4.03 8.21 1.15
N GLY A 123 -3.18 7.19 1.32
CA GLY A 123 -1.73 7.35 1.27
C GLY A 123 -1.07 7.50 2.64
N GLU A 124 -1.83 7.64 3.74
CA GLU A 124 -1.24 7.58 5.08
C GLU A 124 -0.73 6.18 5.41
N GLY A 125 0.42 6.13 6.08
CA GLY A 125 0.96 4.90 6.64
C GLY A 125 0.18 4.44 7.87
N LEU A 126 -0.01 3.14 7.97
CA LEU A 126 -0.64 2.47 9.11
C LEU A 126 0.40 1.59 9.80
N TRP A 127 0.51 1.71 11.10
CA TRP A 127 1.52 1.02 11.87
C TRP A 127 0.95 0.31 13.09
N MET A 128 1.51 -0.85 13.37
CA MET A 128 1.49 -1.54 14.66
C MET A 128 2.90 -2.08 14.93
N PRO A 129 3.28 -2.43 16.16
CA PRO A 129 4.63 -2.91 16.47
C PRO A 129 5.12 -3.96 15.47
N GLY A 130 6.24 -3.65 14.77
CA GLY A 130 6.86 -4.53 13.78
C GLY A 130 6.11 -4.70 12.46
N HIS A 131 5.03 -3.96 12.20
CA HIS A 131 4.24 -4.14 10.99
C HIS A 131 3.76 -2.81 10.38
N TRP A 132 3.58 -2.82 9.05
CA TRP A 132 3.24 -1.66 8.23
C TRP A 132 2.19 -1.98 7.17
N GLY A 133 1.30 -1.03 6.91
CA GLY A 133 0.37 -1.00 5.80
C GLY A 133 0.17 0.42 5.28
N LEU A 134 -0.56 0.56 4.19
CA LEU A 134 -0.93 1.85 3.61
C LEU A 134 -2.45 1.98 3.53
N TYR A 135 -2.99 3.06 4.07
CA TYR A 135 -4.41 3.40 3.95
C TYR A 135 -4.74 3.78 2.50
N ILE A 136 -5.77 3.16 1.93
CA ILE A 136 -6.15 3.38 0.54
C ILE A 136 -7.52 4.05 0.37
N GLY A 137 -8.17 4.42 1.47
CA GLY A 137 -9.52 4.98 1.48
C GLY A 137 -10.59 3.95 1.83
N ASP A 138 -11.81 4.40 2.06
CA ASP A 138 -13.00 3.58 2.35
C ASP A 138 -12.83 2.55 3.48
N GLY A 139 -12.01 2.88 4.50
CA GLY A 139 -11.72 1.96 5.61
C GLY A 139 -10.88 0.74 5.21
N LEU A 140 -10.16 0.81 4.09
CA LEU A 140 -9.32 -0.25 3.56
C LEU A 140 -7.84 0.12 3.61
N ALA A 141 -6.99 -0.89 3.70
CA ALA A 141 -5.55 -0.81 3.63
C ALA A 141 -4.98 -1.84 2.64
N VAL A 142 -3.79 -1.59 2.12
CA VAL A 142 -2.95 -2.59 1.46
C VAL A 142 -1.75 -2.87 2.37
N GLU A 143 -1.51 -4.14 2.64
CA GLU A 143 -0.39 -4.62 3.44
C GLU A 143 0.23 -5.85 2.80
N CYS A 144 1.53 -6.08 3.04
CA CYS A 144 2.17 -7.37 2.75
C CYS A 144 2.34 -8.12 4.06
N THR A 145 1.75 -9.30 4.16
CA THR A 145 1.77 -10.09 5.41
C THR A 145 1.68 -11.59 5.10
N SER A 146 2.15 -12.40 6.04
CA SER A 146 1.95 -13.86 6.02
C SER A 146 0.72 -14.31 6.83
N ALA A 147 0.03 -13.38 7.49
CA ALA A 147 -1.27 -13.64 8.10
C ALA A 147 -2.34 -13.75 7.00
N TRP A 148 -3.28 -14.65 7.15
CA TRP A 148 -4.36 -14.97 6.19
C TRP A 148 -3.82 -15.46 4.84
N SER A 149 -3.68 -14.59 3.83
CA SER A 149 -2.97 -14.90 2.59
C SER A 149 -1.51 -14.48 2.69
N ASN A 150 -0.60 -15.29 2.15
CA ASN A 150 0.83 -14.97 2.20
C ASN A 150 1.21 -14.06 1.04
N GLY A 151 1.32 -12.77 1.30
CA GLY A 151 1.68 -11.78 0.30
C GLY A 151 0.98 -10.43 0.48
N VAL A 152 0.89 -9.67 -0.60
CA VAL A 152 0.21 -8.36 -0.65
C VAL A 152 -1.29 -8.58 -0.76
N GLN A 153 -2.05 -7.93 0.10
CA GLN A 153 -3.50 -8.09 0.18
C GLN A 153 -4.19 -6.81 0.64
N ILE A 154 -5.47 -6.71 0.30
CA ILE A 154 -6.35 -5.65 0.79
C ILE A 154 -7.01 -6.14 2.07
N THR A 155 -6.96 -5.32 3.12
CA THR A 155 -7.54 -5.61 4.43
C THR A 155 -8.40 -4.44 4.92
N ALA A 156 -9.34 -4.72 5.81
CA ALA A 156 -10.11 -3.67 6.46
C ALA A 156 -9.31 -3.03 7.60
N VAL A 157 -9.39 -1.70 7.73
CA VAL A 157 -8.89 -0.96 8.89
C VAL A 157 -9.88 -1.15 10.04
N GLY A 158 -9.64 -2.13 10.89
CA GLY A 158 -10.53 -2.51 11.98
C GLY A 158 -10.73 -1.44 13.06
N ASN A 159 -9.98 -0.35 13.00
CA ASN A 159 -10.19 0.86 13.79
C ASN A 159 -11.38 1.70 13.29
N ILE A 160 -11.76 1.53 12.03
CA ILE A 160 -12.88 2.24 11.38
C ILE A 160 -14.11 1.33 11.36
N ALA A 161 -14.01 0.19 10.65
CA ALA A 161 -15.08 -0.80 10.53
C ALA A 161 -14.56 -2.12 9.98
N SER A 162 -15.35 -3.18 10.09
CA SER A 162 -15.18 -4.38 9.30
C SER A 162 -15.72 -4.18 7.89
N LYS A 163 -15.16 -4.89 6.92
CA LYS A 163 -15.62 -4.92 5.52
C LYS A 163 -15.89 -6.35 5.10
N SER A 164 -17.05 -6.60 4.50
CA SER A 164 -17.38 -7.92 3.99
C SER A 164 -16.34 -8.42 2.99
N GLY A 165 -15.92 -9.67 3.13
CA GLY A 165 -14.90 -10.27 2.27
C GLY A 165 -13.47 -9.84 2.55
N CYS A 166 -13.20 -8.97 3.54
CA CYS A 166 -11.88 -8.55 3.94
C CYS A 166 -11.52 -8.99 5.35
N ASN A 167 -10.33 -9.51 5.54
CA ASN A 167 -9.75 -9.64 6.87
C ASN A 167 -9.55 -8.26 7.47
N ALA A 168 -9.74 -8.12 8.78
CA ALA A 168 -9.64 -6.82 9.47
C ALA A 168 -8.40 -6.80 10.38
N ARG A 169 -7.64 -5.70 10.27
CA ARG A 169 -6.51 -5.43 11.16
C ARG A 169 -6.77 -4.16 11.97
N LYS A 170 -6.52 -4.23 13.28
CA LYS A 170 -6.44 -3.05 14.15
C LYS A 170 -5.01 -2.53 14.14
N TRP A 171 -4.85 -1.27 13.84
CA TRP A 171 -3.59 -0.56 13.81
C TRP A 171 -3.39 0.25 15.09
N THR A 172 -2.15 0.56 15.44
CA THR A 172 -1.82 1.31 16.67
C THR A 172 -1.67 2.80 16.41
N LYS A 173 -1.05 3.15 15.27
CA LYS A 173 -0.83 4.53 14.84
C LYS A 173 -1.00 4.65 13.32
N HIS A 174 -1.21 5.89 12.89
CA HIS A 174 -1.14 6.28 11.48
C HIS A 174 -0.33 7.56 11.35
N GLY A 175 0.09 7.90 10.12
CA GLY A 175 0.83 9.13 9.87
C GLY A 175 1.12 9.36 8.40
N LYS A 176 1.41 10.61 8.04
CA LYS A 176 1.72 11.05 6.68
C LYS A 176 3.20 10.82 6.36
N LEU A 177 3.47 10.09 5.29
CA LEU A 177 4.83 9.87 4.81
C LEU A 177 5.46 11.20 4.36
N PRO A 178 6.68 11.57 4.81
CA PRO A 178 7.29 12.88 4.48
C PRO A 178 7.69 13.02 3.00
N TRP A 179 7.82 11.90 2.29
CA TRP A 179 8.19 11.84 0.85
C TRP A 179 6.97 11.81 -0.08
N VAL A 180 5.78 11.97 0.48
CA VAL A 180 4.50 11.90 -0.23
C VAL A 180 3.83 13.28 -0.18
N GLU A 181 3.36 13.73 -1.33
CA GLU A 181 2.55 14.93 -1.47
C GLU A 181 1.07 14.55 -1.29
N TYR A 182 0.50 15.03 -0.19
CA TYR A 182 -0.93 14.90 0.07
C TYR A 182 -1.65 16.11 -0.52
N ASP A 183 -2.66 15.85 -1.35
CA ASP A 183 -3.46 16.91 -1.96
C ASP A 183 -4.22 17.69 -0.87
N THR A 184 -3.57 18.72 -0.33
CA THR A 184 -4.17 19.61 0.68
C THR A 184 -4.93 20.77 0.05
N LYS A 185 -4.78 21.04 -1.25
CA LYS A 185 -5.53 22.04 -2.02
C LYS A 185 -5.21 21.95 -3.51
N ARG A 186 -5.99 21.24 -4.26
CA ARG A 186 -6.45 21.68 -5.56
C ARG A 186 -7.87 21.15 -5.72
N THR A 187 -8.82 21.84 -5.09
CA THR A 187 -10.22 21.66 -5.35
C THR A 187 -10.47 22.06 -6.80
N ASP A 188 -10.40 21.11 -7.71
CA ASP A 188 -11.10 21.24 -8.98
C ASP A 188 -12.59 21.42 -8.59
N ALA A 189 -13.09 22.66 -8.71
CA ALA A 189 -14.45 23.00 -8.29
C ALA A 189 -15.50 22.08 -8.95
N ALA A 190 -15.22 21.60 -10.18
CA ALA A 190 -16.07 20.63 -10.87
C ALA A 190 -15.97 19.24 -10.23
N ALA A 191 -14.79 18.80 -9.77
CA ALA A 191 -14.64 17.53 -9.06
C ALA A 191 -15.31 17.59 -7.67
N GLU A 192 -15.19 18.69 -6.94
CA GLU A 192 -15.88 18.86 -5.65
C GLU A 192 -17.41 18.91 -5.82
N ALA A 193 -17.91 19.61 -6.83
CA ALA A 193 -19.34 19.59 -7.16
C ALA A 193 -19.82 18.18 -7.55
N ALA A 194 -19.02 17.41 -8.28
CA ALA A 194 -19.30 16.02 -8.62
C ALA A 194 -19.35 15.14 -7.36
N LYS A 195 -18.39 15.27 -6.45
CA LYS A 195 -18.37 14.56 -5.15
C LYS A 195 -19.62 14.87 -4.31
N ALA A 196 -20.02 16.14 -4.25
CA ALA A 196 -21.23 16.57 -3.55
C ALA A 196 -22.49 15.94 -4.18
N THR A 197 -22.59 15.91 -5.50
CA THR A 197 -23.71 15.28 -6.23
C THR A 197 -23.77 13.78 -5.92
N ILE A 198 -22.65 13.08 -6.00
CA ILE A 198 -22.57 11.63 -5.72
C ILE A 198 -22.95 11.34 -4.27
N ARG A 199 -22.47 12.15 -3.33
CA ARG A 199 -22.83 12.04 -1.91
C ARG A 199 -24.34 12.15 -1.74
N ALA A 200 -24.95 13.20 -2.32
CA ALA A 200 -26.38 13.47 -2.17
C ALA A 200 -27.28 12.44 -2.86
N LYS A 201 -26.90 11.97 -4.07
CA LYS A 201 -27.76 11.11 -4.89
C LYS A 201 -27.49 9.62 -4.73
N ALA A 202 -26.23 9.20 -4.50
CA ALA A 202 -25.85 7.81 -4.32
C ALA A 202 -25.62 7.42 -2.85
N GLY A 203 -25.66 8.38 -1.91
CA GLY A 203 -25.43 8.12 -0.50
C GLY A 203 -24.01 7.63 -0.16
N LEU A 204 -23.02 7.85 -1.04
CA LEU A 204 -21.65 7.42 -0.78
C LEU A 204 -21.01 8.27 0.29
N THR A 205 -20.25 7.60 1.18
CA THR A 205 -19.48 8.25 2.23
C THR A 205 -18.28 9.01 1.66
N ASP A 206 -17.75 9.99 2.41
CA ASP A 206 -16.53 10.71 2.04
C ASP A 206 -15.33 9.78 1.87
N SER A 207 -15.26 8.73 2.67
CA SER A 207 -14.22 7.70 2.56
C SER A 207 -14.30 6.95 1.23
N THR A 208 -15.50 6.54 0.82
CA THR A 208 -15.72 5.86 -0.48
C THR A 208 -15.42 6.79 -1.64
N ILE A 209 -15.82 8.05 -1.56
CA ILE A 209 -15.54 9.06 -2.60
C ILE A 209 -14.02 9.30 -2.70
N SER A 210 -13.32 9.39 -1.57
CA SER A 210 -11.86 9.54 -1.54
C SER A 210 -11.15 8.32 -2.14
N TYR A 211 -11.65 7.12 -1.87
CA TYR A 211 -11.15 5.89 -2.48
C TYR A 211 -11.30 5.90 -4.00
N LEU A 212 -12.46 6.29 -4.52
CA LEU A 212 -12.71 6.40 -5.97
C LEU A 212 -11.82 7.49 -6.61
N ALA A 213 -11.64 8.63 -5.94
CA ALA A 213 -10.77 9.73 -6.41
C ALA A 213 -9.29 9.33 -6.48
N ALA A 214 -8.85 8.35 -5.68
CA ALA A 214 -7.46 7.88 -5.68
C ALA A 214 -7.05 7.11 -6.94
N TYR A 215 -7.98 6.67 -7.79
CA TYR A 215 -7.66 6.04 -9.07
C TYR A 215 -7.07 7.05 -10.07
N LYS A 216 -6.27 6.58 -11.02
CA LYS A 216 -5.57 7.43 -12.01
C LYS A 216 -6.46 8.48 -12.70
N TYR A 217 -7.73 8.12 -12.93
CA TYR A 217 -8.74 8.99 -13.55
C TYR A 217 -9.93 9.18 -12.60
N GLY A 218 -9.70 9.14 -11.29
CA GLY A 218 -10.74 9.16 -10.27
C GLY A 218 -11.62 10.40 -10.35
N ASP A 219 -11.02 11.59 -10.44
CA ASP A 219 -11.79 12.84 -10.55
C ASP A 219 -12.63 12.88 -11.84
N GLU A 220 -12.11 12.41 -12.97
CA GLU A 220 -12.86 12.32 -14.22
C GLU A 220 -13.99 11.27 -14.14
N LEU A 221 -13.73 10.14 -13.47
CA LEU A 221 -14.76 9.14 -13.21
C LEU A 221 -15.89 9.74 -12.36
N LEU A 222 -15.57 10.43 -11.28
CA LEU A 222 -16.54 11.08 -10.40
C LEU A 222 -17.37 12.13 -11.14
N LYS A 223 -16.75 12.95 -12.00
CA LYS A 223 -17.45 13.92 -12.84
C LYS A 223 -18.45 13.24 -13.79
N LYS A 224 -18.04 12.15 -14.45
CA LYS A 224 -18.92 11.37 -15.34
C LYS A 224 -20.06 10.72 -14.58
N LEU A 225 -19.80 10.11 -13.41
CA LEU A 225 -20.85 9.54 -12.57
C LEU A 225 -21.84 10.60 -12.10
N ALA A 226 -21.36 11.74 -11.62
CA ALA A 226 -22.23 12.84 -11.20
C ALA A 226 -23.08 13.40 -12.37
N ALA A 227 -22.51 13.44 -13.57
CA ALA A 227 -23.26 13.87 -14.78
C ALA A 227 -24.37 12.88 -15.15
N ALA A 228 -24.12 11.56 -15.01
CA ALA A 228 -25.11 10.52 -15.26
C ALA A 228 -26.23 10.46 -14.20
N MET A 229 -26.03 11.08 -13.05
CA MET A 229 -27.01 11.17 -11.96
C MET A 229 -27.90 12.43 -12.01
N LYS A 230 -27.67 13.32 -12.97
CA LYS A 230 -28.50 14.51 -13.15
C LYS A 230 -29.83 14.14 -13.77
#